data_feacb84126dc6f14732fe41611a59277
#
_entry.id   feacb84126dc6f14732fe41611a59277
#
_cell.length_a   1.000
_cell.length_b   1.000
_cell.length_c   1.000
_cell.angle_alpha   90.00
_cell.angle_beta   90.00
_cell.angle_gamma   90.00
#
_symmetry.space_group_name_H-M   'P 1'
#
loop_
_entity.id
_entity.type
_entity.pdbx_description
1 polymer ?
#
loop_
_entity_poly.entity_id
_entity_poly.type
_entity_poly.pdbx_seq_one_letter_code
_entity_poly.pdbx_strand_id
1 'polypeptide(L)'
;MMRASSVAVAIVLAMSTVPAVAGDVIEDASRFTVKTMTAIEYAFGSEPKGALRGSGFLVDRERGWILTNAHVVGRSPSTIRINFKDQPRVTAKKVYIDSHLDLAVVAVPTASIPAESTAAQLECDSSPQAGREVIAFGHPWGLDFTATRGIISGTKLIGGVEAVQTDAALNPGNSGGPLIDAATGKIVGINRATYSKSKAEGLSFAVPMKLVCTVLGLLRAGRDPAPPVMPVTFASSFNEGELIVAKAGAMWSNDLRPGDRIVAVDGQKQTGYASRVIDRLRGNEKTTFTISREGIVRDVLLDVPEKRDHVTRYGILTSGMIIGPSTLRTEDQTEMYVQMVDDASLAEQ
;
A
#
# COMPACT_ATOMS: atom_id res chain seq x y z
N MET A 1 28.87 18.68 -71.45
CA MET A 1 28.51 17.59 -70.53
C MET A 1 28.21 18.23 -69.15
N MET A 2 26.97 18.50 -68.89
CA MET A 2 26.51 19.04 -67.58
C MET A 2 26.02 17.86 -66.74
N ARG A 3 26.59 17.64 -65.58
CA ARG A 3 26.13 16.66 -64.58
C ARG A 3 25.05 17.32 -63.69
N ALA A 4 23.83 16.78 -63.75
CA ALA A 4 22.76 17.14 -62.85
C ALA A 4 22.94 16.39 -61.52
N SER A 5 23.09 17.14 -60.41
CA SER A 5 23.10 16.55 -59.06
C SER A 5 21.68 16.56 -58.50
N SER A 6 21.16 15.35 -58.26
CA SER A 6 19.87 15.15 -57.64
C SER A 6 20.02 15.27 -56.09
N VAL A 7 19.35 16.24 -55.49
CA VAL A 7 19.25 16.41 -54.05
C VAL A 7 17.99 15.63 -53.58
N ALA A 8 18.20 14.56 -52.84
CA ALA A 8 17.11 13.82 -52.20
C ALA A 8 16.72 14.53 -50.89
N VAL A 9 15.50 15.05 -50.83
CA VAL A 9 14.92 15.62 -49.62
C VAL A 9 14.28 14.47 -48.81
N ALA A 10 14.89 14.13 -47.69
CA ALA A 10 14.30 13.18 -46.75
C ALA A 10 13.24 13.90 -45.87
N ILE A 11 11.97 13.56 -46.08
CA ILE A 11 10.89 14.02 -45.22
C ILE A 11 10.89 13.15 -43.95
N VAL A 12 11.34 13.70 -42.84
CA VAL A 12 11.19 13.09 -41.50
C VAL A 12 9.75 13.36 -41.04
N LEU A 13 8.90 12.33 -41.09
CA LEU A 13 7.60 12.39 -40.44
C LEU A 13 7.83 12.34 -38.92
N ALA A 14 7.74 13.49 -38.27
CA ALA A 14 7.63 13.56 -36.81
C ALA A 14 6.25 13.02 -36.43
N MET A 15 6.19 11.80 -35.90
CA MET A 15 4.99 11.30 -35.23
C MET A 15 4.75 12.16 -33.99
N SER A 16 3.88 13.15 -34.09
CA SER A 16 3.33 13.85 -32.94
C SER A 16 2.48 12.87 -32.13
N THR A 17 2.97 12.45 -30.97
CA THR A 17 2.14 11.77 -29.98
C THR A 17 1.08 12.75 -29.52
N VAL A 18 -0.17 12.55 -29.96
CA VAL A 18 -1.32 13.28 -29.45
C VAL A 18 -1.43 12.95 -27.95
N PRO A 19 -1.42 13.93 -27.03
CA PRO A 19 -1.63 13.65 -25.62
C PRO A 19 -3.00 13.01 -25.45
N ALA A 20 -3.08 11.89 -24.71
CA ALA A 20 -4.34 11.24 -24.38
C ALA A 20 -5.29 12.26 -23.75
N VAL A 21 -6.48 12.39 -24.30
CA VAL A 21 -7.50 13.31 -23.79
C VAL A 21 -7.97 12.76 -22.45
N ALA A 22 -8.18 13.59 -21.45
CA ALA A 22 -8.57 13.18 -20.08
C ALA A 22 -9.84 12.29 -20.06
N GLY A 23 -10.67 12.33 -21.12
CA GLY A 23 -11.82 11.44 -21.31
C GLY A 23 -11.43 9.98 -21.50
N ASP A 24 -10.37 9.71 -22.27
CA ASP A 24 -9.89 8.35 -22.53
C ASP A 24 -9.33 7.70 -21.28
N VAL A 25 -8.62 8.47 -20.44
CA VAL A 25 -8.06 7.99 -19.17
C VAL A 25 -9.17 7.57 -18.18
N ILE A 26 -10.27 8.31 -18.12
CA ILE A 26 -11.40 8.01 -17.24
C ILE A 26 -12.17 6.78 -17.75
N GLU A 27 -12.36 6.66 -19.04
CA GLU A 27 -13.02 5.50 -19.65
C GLU A 27 -12.18 4.24 -19.38
N ASP A 28 -10.88 4.28 -19.65
CA ASP A 28 -9.97 3.19 -19.36
C ASP A 28 -9.94 2.84 -17.87
N ALA A 29 -9.95 3.84 -16.98
CA ALA A 29 -10.02 3.63 -15.54
C ALA A 29 -11.26 2.84 -15.11
N SER A 30 -12.39 3.01 -15.79
CA SER A 30 -13.61 2.28 -15.51
C SER A 30 -13.52 0.78 -15.80
N ARG A 31 -12.57 0.35 -16.65
CA ARG A 31 -12.38 -1.06 -17.04
C ARG A 31 -11.64 -1.87 -15.99
N PHE A 32 -10.84 -1.23 -15.15
CA PHE A 32 -10.09 -1.90 -14.07
C PHE A 32 -10.56 -1.52 -12.67
N THR A 33 -11.28 -0.42 -12.50
CA THR A 33 -11.75 0.01 -11.17
C THR A 33 -13.02 -0.74 -10.77
N VAL A 34 -13.11 -1.09 -9.49
CA VAL A 34 -14.21 -1.87 -8.93
C VAL A 34 -14.73 -1.25 -7.64
N LYS A 35 -16.01 -1.49 -7.32
CA LYS A 35 -16.55 -1.27 -5.99
C LYS A 35 -16.14 -2.41 -5.07
N THR A 36 -15.74 -2.05 -3.86
CA THR A 36 -15.43 -3.01 -2.79
C THR A 36 -16.43 -2.83 -1.67
N MET A 37 -17.07 -3.92 -1.25
CA MET A 37 -17.97 -3.98 -0.10
C MET A 37 -17.50 -5.09 0.82
N THR A 38 -17.31 -4.77 2.09
CA THR A 38 -16.90 -5.72 3.11
C THR A 38 -17.93 -5.77 4.22
N ALA A 39 -18.37 -6.93 4.60
CA ALA A 39 -19.24 -7.15 5.76
C ALA A 39 -18.42 -7.84 6.86
N ILE A 40 -18.30 -7.19 8.02
CA ILE A 40 -17.64 -7.68 9.21
C ILE A 40 -18.73 -7.96 10.26
N GLU A 41 -18.94 -9.20 10.56
CA GLU A 41 -19.90 -9.64 11.58
C GLU A 41 -19.25 -9.63 12.96
N TYR A 42 -18.01 -10.11 13.04
CA TYR A 42 -17.21 -10.18 14.26
C TYR A 42 -15.90 -9.43 14.04
N ALA A 43 -15.73 -8.31 14.74
CA ALA A 43 -14.60 -7.42 14.57
C ALA A 43 -13.49 -7.72 15.58
N PHE A 44 -12.24 -7.75 15.14
CA PHE A 44 -11.08 -7.90 16.01
C PHE A 44 -10.63 -6.54 16.54
N GLY A 45 -10.43 -6.44 17.85
CA GLY A 45 -9.91 -5.25 18.50
C GLY A 45 -10.76 -4.01 18.21
N SER A 46 -10.17 -2.98 17.67
CA SER A 46 -10.81 -1.70 17.36
C SER A 46 -11.40 -1.59 15.94
N GLU A 47 -11.47 -2.69 15.19
CA GLU A 47 -12.09 -2.65 13.85
C GLU A 47 -13.59 -2.40 13.95
N PRO A 48 -14.18 -1.66 13.02
CA PRO A 48 -15.61 -1.43 13.03
C PRO A 48 -16.39 -2.69 12.62
N LYS A 49 -17.42 -3.03 13.39
CA LYS A 49 -18.44 -4.02 12.99
C LYS A 49 -19.36 -3.41 11.94
N GLY A 50 -19.81 -4.19 10.98
CA GLY A 50 -20.78 -3.77 9.98
C GLY A 50 -20.26 -3.76 8.55
N ALA A 51 -20.84 -2.91 7.71
CA ALA A 51 -20.50 -2.84 6.30
C ALA A 51 -19.51 -1.70 6.01
N LEU A 52 -18.36 -2.05 5.45
CA LEU A 52 -17.38 -1.11 4.92
C LEU A 52 -17.57 -1.00 3.40
N ARG A 53 -17.33 0.18 2.87
CA ARG A 53 -17.42 0.45 1.43
C ARG A 53 -16.19 1.21 0.97
N GLY A 54 -15.70 0.85 -0.21
CA GLY A 54 -14.57 1.51 -0.85
C GLY A 54 -14.50 1.16 -2.32
N SER A 55 -13.36 1.42 -2.88
CA SER A 55 -12.97 1.10 -4.24
C SER A 55 -11.83 0.11 -4.25
N GLY A 56 -11.51 -0.41 -5.42
CA GLY A 56 -10.33 -1.21 -5.71
C GLY A 56 -10.04 -1.15 -7.19
N PHE A 57 -8.97 -1.78 -7.63
CA PHE A 57 -8.66 -1.90 -9.04
C PHE A 57 -7.89 -3.19 -9.35
N LEU A 58 -8.19 -3.78 -10.51
CA LEU A 58 -7.59 -5.01 -11.00
C LEU A 58 -6.14 -4.76 -11.42
N VAL A 59 -5.18 -5.55 -10.90
CA VAL A 59 -3.74 -5.41 -11.20
C VAL A 59 -3.10 -6.68 -11.77
N ASP A 60 -3.80 -7.79 -11.66
CA ASP A 60 -3.31 -9.07 -12.19
C ASP A 60 -4.52 -9.92 -12.60
N ARG A 61 -4.77 -10.01 -13.90
CA ARG A 61 -5.91 -10.71 -14.44
C ARG A 61 -5.77 -12.23 -14.32
N GLU A 62 -4.54 -12.74 -14.42
CA GLU A 62 -4.27 -14.18 -14.36
C GLU A 62 -4.48 -14.73 -12.94
N ARG A 63 -4.21 -13.92 -11.91
CA ARG A 63 -4.40 -14.27 -10.51
C ARG A 63 -5.72 -13.74 -9.94
N GLY A 64 -6.43 -12.89 -10.68
CA GLY A 64 -7.63 -12.21 -10.22
C GLY A 64 -7.37 -11.20 -9.09
N TRP A 65 -6.15 -10.63 -9.03
CA TRP A 65 -5.77 -9.75 -7.94
C TRP A 65 -6.26 -8.33 -8.12
N ILE A 66 -6.87 -7.84 -7.06
CA ILE A 66 -7.40 -6.49 -6.93
C ILE A 66 -6.72 -5.83 -5.75
N LEU A 67 -6.21 -4.62 -5.94
CA LEU A 67 -5.70 -3.76 -4.88
C LEU A 67 -6.82 -2.94 -4.26
N THR A 68 -6.72 -2.74 -2.95
CA THR A 68 -7.57 -1.83 -2.17
C THR A 68 -6.84 -1.44 -0.87
N ASN A 69 -7.46 -0.66 0.01
CA ASN A 69 -6.88 -0.38 1.31
C ASN A 69 -7.17 -1.49 2.35
N ALA A 70 -6.26 -1.63 3.31
CA ALA A 70 -6.44 -2.55 4.43
C ALA A 70 -7.68 -2.20 5.27
N HIS A 71 -7.94 -0.91 5.53
CA HIS A 71 -9.12 -0.46 6.28
C HIS A 71 -10.45 -0.70 5.54
N VAL A 72 -10.44 -0.90 4.22
CA VAL A 72 -11.65 -1.22 3.43
C VAL A 72 -12.04 -2.68 3.58
N VAL A 73 -11.09 -3.58 3.75
CA VAL A 73 -11.36 -5.03 3.86
C VAL A 73 -11.28 -5.57 5.29
N GLY A 74 -10.61 -4.85 6.18
CA GLY A 74 -10.39 -5.24 7.57
C GLY A 74 -9.52 -6.49 7.73
N ARG A 75 -8.97 -6.67 8.92
CA ARG A 75 -8.23 -7.90 9.31
C ARG A 75 -9.19 -8.99 9.79
N SER A 76 -10.30 -8.59 10.38
CA SER A 76 -11.32 -9.48 10.92
C SER A 76 -11.87 -10.44 9.86
N PRO A 77 -12.37 -11.61 10.23
CA PRO A 77 -13.16 -12.46 9.33
C PRO A 77 -14.28 -11.64 8.68
N SER A 78 -14.35 -11.67 7.37
CA SER A 78 -15.26 -10.81 6.64
C SER A 78 -15.65 -11.40 5.29
N THR A 79 -16.84 -11.04 4.82
CA THR A 79 -17.28 -11.32 3.46
C THR A 79 -16.97 -10.13 2.58
N ILE A 80 -16.08 -10.29 1.61
CA ILE A 80 -15.69 -9.25 0.66
C ILE A 80 -16.40 -9.51 -0.66
N ARG A 81 -17.07 -8.51 -1.18
CA ARG A 81 -17.77 -8.53 -2.47
C ARG A 81 -17.20 -7.45 -3.36
N ILE A 82 -16.83 -7.84 -4.56
CA ILE A 82 -16.32 -6.98 -5.62
C ILE A 82 -17.40 -6.82 -6.69
N ASN A 83 -17.55 -5.60 -7.18
CA ASN A 83 -18.48 -5.30 -8.24
C ASN A 83 -17.73 -4.60 -9.39
N PHE A 84 -17.52 -5.31 -10.48
CA PHE A 84 -17.04 -4.75 -11.73
C PHE A 84 -18.17 -3.89 -12.37
N LYS A 85 -17.79 -3.01 -13.31
CA LYS A 85 -18.75 -2.17 -14.03
C LYS A 85 -19.84 -3.04 -14.67
N ASP A 86 -21.10 -2.70 -14.43
CA ASP A 86 -22.29 -3.33 -15.00
C ASP A 86 -22.37 -4.85 -14.81
N GLN A 87 -21.67 -5.39 -13.80
CA GLN A 87 -21.61 -6.82 -13.51
C GLN A 87 -22.20 -7.15 -12.13
N PRO A 88 -22.65 -8.38 -11.91
CA PRO A 88 -23.06 -8.84 -10.59
C PRO A 88 -21.88 -8.87 -9.62
N ARG A 89 -22.20 -8.88 -8.33
CA ARG A 89 -21.19 -8.95 -7.26
C ARG A 89 -20.52 -10.30 -7.19
N VAL A 90 -19.20 -10.31 -7.08
CA VAL A 90 -18.36 -11.51 -6.94
C VAL A 90 -17.73 -11.54 -5.55
N THR A 91 -17.71 -12.70 -4.91
CA THR A 91 -17.02 -12.87 -3.63
C THR A 91 -15.52 -12.96 -3.86
N ALA A 92 -14.77 -12.17 -3.07
CA ALA A 92 -13.31 -12.16 -3.08
C ALA A 92 -12.74 -12.79 -1.81
N LYS A 93 -11.51 -13.30 -1.92
CA LYS A 93 -10.71 -13.81 -0.79
C LYS A 93 -9.57 -12.86 -0.49
N LYS A 94 -9.21 -12.70 0.77
CA LYS A 94 -8.01 -11.98 1.18
C LYS A 94 -6.78 -12.78 0.76
N VAL A 95 -5.85 -12.14 0.06
CA VAL A 95 -4.53 -12.67 -0.30
C VAL A 95 -3.50 -12.14 0.67
N TYR A 96 -3.52 -10.82 0.89
CA TYR A 96 -2.55 -10.14 1.74
C TYR A 96 -3.16 -8.87 2.32
N ILE A 97 -2.80 -8.56 3.56
CA ILE A 97 -3.18 -7.31 4.24
C ILE A 97 -1.95 -6.72 4.91
N ASP A 98 -1.68 -5.48 4.61
CA ASP A 98 -0.64 -4.66 5.20
C ASP A 98 -1.25 -3.48 5.93
N SER A 99 -1.40 -3.60 7.24
CA SER A 99 -1.93 -2.51 8.06
C SER A 99 -0.94 -1.35 8.21
N HIS A 100 0.36 -1.58 7.99
CA HIS A 100 1.38 -0.53 8.02
C HIS A 100 1.26 0.40 6.81
N LEU A 101 1.16 -0.17 5.61
CA LEU A 101 0.96 0.59 4.38
C LEU A 101 -0.51 0.98 4.12
N ASP A 102 -1.45 0.43 4.88
CA ASP A 102 -2.88 0.49 4.56
C ASP A 102 -3.20 -0.09 3.17
N LEU A 103 -2.61 -1.23 2.87
CA LEU A 103 -2.72 -1.93 1.60
C LEU A 103 -3.38 -3.30 1.79
N ALA A 104 -4.25 -3.69 0.88
CA ALA A 104 -4.75 -5.05 0.77
C ALA A 104 -4.73 -5.55 -0.68
N VAL A 105 -4.45 -6.85 -0.81
CA VAL A 105 -4.63 -7.61 -2.05
C VAL A 105 -5.74 -8.61 -1.81
N VAL A 106 -6.77 -8.56 -2.63
CA VAL A 106 -7.84 -9.54 -2.64
C VAL A 106 -7.89 -10.24 -3.99
N ALA A 107 -8.41 -11.46 -4.03
CA ALA A 107 -8.54 -12.24 -5.26
C ALA A 107 -9.98 -12.61 -5.52
N VAL A 108 -10.41 -12.45 -6.78
CA VAL A 108 -11.66 -12.99 -7.31
C VAL A 108 -11.38 -14.20 -8.20
N PRO A 109 -12.33 -15.12 -8.40
CA PRO A 109 -12.20 -16.16 -9.41
C PRO A 109 -11.97 -15.53 -10.78
N THR A 110 -10.94 -15.97 -11.51
CA THR A 110 -10.55 -15.37 -12.81
C THR A 110 -11.67 -15.47 -13.84
N ALA A 111 -12.49 -16.51 -13.79
CA ALA A 111 -13.68 -16.67 -14.64
C ALA A 111 -14.78 -15.62 -14.38
N SER A 112 -14.70 -14.90 -13.25
CA SER A 112 -15.65 -13.84 -12.90
C SER A 112 -15.19 -12.46 -13.36
N ILE A 113 -14.01 -12.34 -13.97
CA ILE A 113 -13.48 -11.08 -14.49
C ILE A 113 -14.07 -10.85 -15.87
N PRO A 114 -14.79 -9.74 -16.10
CA PRO A 114 -15.37 -9.43 -17.42
C PRO A 114 -14.32 -9.41 -18.52
N ALA A 115 -14.72 -9.80 -19.74
CA ALA A 115 -13.80 -9.89 -20.87
C ALA A 115 -13.14 -8.53 -21.20
N GLU A 116 -13.92 -7.47 -21.07
CA GLU A 116 -13.54 -6.07 -21.31
C GLU A 116 -12.67 -5.45 -20.21
N SER A 117 -12.62 -6.08 -19.03
CA SER A 117 -11.78 -5.57 -17.94
C SER A 117 -10.30 -5.74 -18.26
N THR A 118 -9.50 -4.74 -17.94
CA THR A 118 -8.04 -4.74 -18.12
C THR A 118 -7.34 -4.66 -16.78
N ALA A 119 -6.08 -5.08 -16.70
CA ALA A 119 -5.26 -4.81 -15.54
C ALA A 119 -4.71 -3.38 -15.61
N ALA A 120 -4.75 -2.66 -14.50
CA ALA A 120 -4.20 -1.31 -14.39
C ALA A 120 -2.68 -1.31 -14.63
N GLN A 121 -2.17 -0.30 -15.32
CA GLN A 121 -0.74 -0.08 -15.48
C GLN A 121 -0.21 0.69 -14.27
N LEU A 122 0.82 0.15 -13.62
CA LEU A 122 1.38 0.71 -12.38
C LEU A 122 2.67 1.49 -12.67
N GLU A 123 2.83 2.66 -12.02
CA GLU A 123 4.07 3.43 -12.03
C GLU A 123 4.95 2.98 -10.86
N CYS A 124 5.85 2.03 -11.12
CA CYS A 124 6.67 1.38 -10.09
C CYS A 124 8.03 2.03 -9.88
N ASP A 125 8.57 2.70 -10.91
CA ASP A 125 9.98 3.08 -10.96
C ASP A 125 10.26 4.44 -10.36
N SER A 126 9.28 5.33 -10.36
CA SER A 126 9.44 6.70 -9.89
C SER A 126 8.53 7.02 -8.71
N SER A 127 9.01 7.94 -7.86
CA SER A 127 8.13 8.60 -6.89
C SER A 127 7.44 9.78 -7.60
N PRO A 128 6.13 9.95 -7.37
CA PRO A 128 5.39 11.03 -8.01
C PRO A 128 5.95 12.40 -7.60
N GLN A 129 6.16 13.28 -8.59
CA GLN A 129 6.69 14.64 -8.36
C GLN A 129 5.57 15.64 -8.09
N ALA A 130 5.82 16.62 -7.23
CA ALA A 130 4.91 17.73 -6.98
C ALA A 130 4.60 18.49 -8.28
N GLY A 131 3.35 18.94 -8.43
CA GLY A 131 2.86 19.62 -9.63
C GLY A 131 2.34 18.69 -10.73
N ARG A 132 2.56 17.36 -10.63
CA ARG A 132 2.03 16.39 -11.59
C ARG A 132 0.52 16.30 -11.47
N GLU A 133 -0.20 16.43 -12.59
CA GLU A 133 -1.67 16.32 -12.61
C GLU A 133 -2.11 14.88 -12.39
N VAL A 134 -3.11 14.70 -11.53
CA VAL A 134 -3.64 13.39 -11.17
C VAL A 134 -5.18 13.39 -11.16
N ILE A 135 -5.73 12.20 -11.35
CA ILE A 135 -7.16 11.91 -11.24
C ILE A 135 -7.35 10.87 -10.15
N ALA A 136 -8.05 11.23 -9.10
CA ALA A 136 -8.53 10.26 -8.13
C ALA A 136 -9.86 9.67 -8.63
N PHE A 137 -9.91 8.34 -8.74
CA PHE A 137 -11.04 7.65 -9.32
C PHE A 137 -11.62 6.61 -8.35
N GLY A 138 -12.94 6.45 -8.33
CA GLY A 138 -13.58 5.50 -7.42
C GLY A 138 -15.09 5.68 -7.30
N HIS A 139 -15.64 5.28 -6.13
CA HIS A 139 -17.08 5.18 -5.88
C HIS A 139 -17.48 5.94 -4.62
N PRO A 140 -17.28 7.27 -4.57
CA PRO A 140 -17.59 8.07 -3.39
C PRO A 140 -19.08 7.98 -3.06
N TRP A 141 -19.39 7.78 -1.79
CA TRP A 141 -20.78 7.67 -1.28
C TRP A 141 -21.62 6.58 -1.99
N GLY A 142 -20.96 5.64 -2.67
CA GLY A 142 -21.62 4.61 -3.47
C GLY A 142 -22.06 5.06 -4.86
N LEU A 143 -21.76 6.31 -5.25
CA LEU A 143 -21.91 6.79 -6.63
C LEU A 143 -20.98 6.02 -7.56
N ASP A 144 -21.42 5.78 -8.76
CA ASP A 144 -20.65 5.04 -9.75
C ASP A 144 -19.58 5.91 -10.40
N PHE A 145 -18.35 5.40 -10.49
CA PHE A 145 -17.27 5.89 -11.34
C PHE A 145 -17.07 7.41 -11.31
N THR A 146 -16.78 7.95 -10.13
CA THR A 146 -16.54 9.38 -9.96
C THR A 146 -15.05 9.70 -10.07
N ALA A 147 -14.73 10.68 -10.90
CA ALA A 147 -13.37 11.23 -11.07
C ALA A 147 -13.27 12.60 -10.39
N THR A 148 -12.17 12.82 -9.67
CA THR A 148 -11.79 14.15 -9.16
C THR A 148 -10.37 14.46 -9.61
N ARG A 149 -10.16 15.64 -10.22
CA ARG A 149 -8.85 16.07 -10.72
C ARG A 149 -8.16 16.96 -9.70
N GLY A 150 -6.85 16.86 -9.65
CA GLY A 150 -5.96 17.68 -8.85
C GLY A 150 -4.52 17.50 -9.26
N ILE A 151 -3.59 17.89 -8.37
CA ILE A 151 -2.16 17.70 -8.54
C ILE A 151 -1.56 16.95 -7.36
N ILE A 152 -0.38 16.41 -7.54
CA ILE A 152 0.45 15.97 -6.43
C ILE A 152 1.03 17.20 -5.74
N SER A 153 0.69 17.38 -4.47
CA SER A 153 1.20 18.50 -3.65
C SER A 153 2.56 18.19 -3.02
N GLY A 154 2.93 16.92 -2.94
CA GLY A 154 4.21 16.46 -2.39
C GLY A 154 4.11 15.08 -1.76
N THR A 155 5.14 14.72 -0.99
CA THR A 155 5.20 13.50 -0.20
C THR A 155 5.29 13.84 1.28
N LYS A 156 4.51 13.17 2.11
CA LYS A 156 4.45 13.36 3.57
C LYS A 156 4.57 12.02 4.28
N LEU A 157 4.86 12.10 5.58
CA LEU A 157 4.76 10.93 6.46
C LEU A 157 3.46 11.01 7.26
N ILE A 158 2.65 10.00 7.11
CA ILE A 158 1.39 9.86 7.82
C ILE A 158 1.44 8.57 8.64
N GLY A 159 1.39 8.72 9.97
CA GLY A 159 1.55 7.56 10.86
C GLY A 159 2.89 6.83 10.70
N GLY A 160 3.95 7.56 10.32
CA GLY A 160 5.27 6.98 10.07
C GLY A 160 5.45 6.35 8.68
N VAL A 161 4.45 6.36 7.82
CA VAL A 161 4.50 5.78 6.47
C VAL A 161 4.52 6.89 5.42
N GLU A 162 5.30 6.71 4.37
CA GLU A 162 5.31 7.63 3.24
C GLU A 162 3.96 7.62 2.52
N ALA A 163 3.43 8.80 2.26
CA ALA A 163 2.19 9.01 1.55
C ALA A 163 2.32 10.12 0.52
N VAL A 164 1.71 9.94 -0.63
CA VAL A 164 1.56 10.99 -1.65
C VAL A 164 0.44 11.93 -1.22
N GLN A 165 0.75 13.21 -1.09
CA GLN A 165 -0.25 14.25 -0.84
C GLN A 165 -0.80 14.77 -2.16
N THR A 166 -2.11 14.93 -2.26
CA THR A 166 -2.80 15.53 -3.41
C THR A 166 -3.92 16.45 -2.94
N ASP A 167 -4.25 17.44 -3.74
CA ASP A 167 -5.43 18.29 -3.58
C ASP A 167 -6.67 17.75 -4.30
N ALA A 168 -6.53 16.67 -5.08
CA ALA A 168 -7.68 15.95 -5.63
C ALA A 168 -8.64 15.56 -4.51
N ALA A 169 -9.91 15.93 -4.63
CA ALA A 169 -10.89 15.73 -3.58
C ALA A 169 -11.18 14.24 -3.36
N LEU A 170 -10.84 13.71 -2.18
CA LEU A 170 -11.19 12.36 -1.75
C LEU A 170 -12.36 12.38 -0.78
N ASN A 171 -13.32 11.49 -1.01
CA ASN A 171 -14.48 11.29 -0.16
C ASN A 171 -14.56 9.82 0.28
N PRO A 172 -15.29 9.50 1.37
CA PRO A 172 -15.59 8.13 1.75
C PRO A 172 -16.14 7.33 0.57
N GLY A 173 -15.48 6.22 0.24
CA GLY A 173 -15.76 5.41 -0.95
C GLY A 173 -14.70 5.51 -2.04
N ASN A 174 -13.88 6.56 -2.10
CA ASN A 174 -12.69 6.63 -2.97
C ASN A 174 -11.52 5.80 -2.43
N SER A 175 -11.50 5.51 -1.13
CA SER A 175 -10.47 4.67 -0.51
C SER A 175 -10.32 3.34 -1.23
N GLY A 176 -9.08 2.96 -1.52
CA GLY A 176 -8.73 1.75 -2.27
C GLY A 176 -8.76 1.93 -3.78
N GLY A 177 -9.36 2.99 -4.31
CA GLY A 177 -9.35 3.31 -5.73
C GLY A 177 -8.01 3.85 -6.21
N PRO A 178 -7.78 3.91 -7.53
CA PRO A 178 -6.54 4.39 -8.11
C PRO A 178 -6.40 5.91 -8.05
N LEU A 179 -5.18 6.39 -7.77
CA LEU A 179 -4.72 7.72 -8.10
C LEU A 179 -3.96 7.62 -9.42
N ILE A 180 -4.48 8.23 -10.46
CA ILE A 180 -4.06 8.04 -11.85
C ILE A 180 -3.29 9.28 -12.31
N ASP A 181 -2.16 9.10 -12.96
CA ASP A 181 -1.49 10.17 -13.69
C ASP A 181 -2.32 10.61 -14.89
N ALA A 182 -2.66 11.87 -14.95
CA ALA A 182 -3.56 12.38 -15.97
C ALA A 182 -2.99 12.36 -17.40
N ALA A 183 -1.66 12.37 -17.54
CA ALA A 183 -0.98 12.38 -18.82
C ALA A 183 -0.72 10.98 -19.37
N THR A 184 -0.45 10.00 -18.48
CA THR A 184 -0.01 8.66 -18.90
C THR A 184 -1.05 7.56 -18.66
N GLY A 185 -2.07 7.82 -17.84
CA GLY A 185 -3.04 6.81 -17.40
C GLY A 185 -2.47 5.79 -16.39
N LYS A 186 -1.19 5.88 -16.02
CA LYS A 186 -0.57 4.96 -15.06
C LYS A 186 -1.00 5.30 -13.63
N ILE A 187 -1.09 4.26 -12.81
CA ILE A 187 -1.45 4.42 -11.40
C ILE A 187 -0.22 4.81 -10.59
N VAL A 188 -0.27 5.96 -9.92
CA VAL A 188 0.81 6.52 -9.09
C VAL A 188 0.59 6.29 -7.60
N GLY A 189 -0.61 5.89 -7.19
CA GLY A 189 -0.93 5.59 -5.80
C GLY A 189 -2.30 4.95 -5.62
N ILE A 190 -2.58 4.52 -4.38
CA ILE A 190 -3.90 4.05 -3.95
C ILE A 190 -4.53 5.13 -3.09
N ASN A 191 -5.69 5.64 -3.48
CA ASN A 191 -6.42 6.66 -2.73
C ASN A 191 -6.67 6.19 -1.30
N ARG A 192 -6.32 7.03 -0.34
CA ARG A 192 -6.56 6.80 1.08
C ARG A 192 -7.34 7.99 1.60
N ALA A 193 -8.63 7.79 1.95
CA ALA A 193 -9.43 8.85 2.53
C ALA A 193 -8.82 9.33 3.84
N THR A 194 -8.84 10.62 4.04
CA THR A 194 -8.03 11.32 5.01
C THR A 194 -8.83 11.87 6.18
N TYR A 195 -8.07 12.54 7.03
CA TYR A 195 -8.51 13.31 8.19
C TYR A 195 -9.90 13.96 8.03
N SER A 196 -10.63 14.02 9.13
CA SER A 196 -11.89 14.71 9.21
C SER A 196 -11.84 16.05 8.46
N LYS A 197 -12.74 16.24 7.50
CA LYS A 197 -12.91 17.49 6.72
C LYS A 197 -13.03 18.74 7.61
N SER A 198 -13.34 18.56 8.89
CA SER A 198 -13.41 19.64 9.88
C SER A 198 -12.05 20.24 10.24
N LYS A 199 -10.93 19.64 9.84
CA LYS A 199 -9.59 20.07 10.23
C LYS A 199 -8.72 20.58 9.08
N ALA A 200 -8.96 20.17 7.82
CA ALA A 200 -8.22 20.67 6.66
C ALA A 200 -8.91 20.33 5.34
N GLU A 201 -9.28 21.34 4.57
CA GLU A 201 -9.73 21.19 3.19
C GLU A 201 -8.54 21.00 2.25
N GLY A 202 -8.70 20.20 1.18
CA GLY A 202 -7.66 20.01 0.15
C GLY A 202 -6.48 19.15 0.56
N LEU A 203 -6.56 18.42 1.69
CA LEU A 203 -5.54 17.47 2.11
C LEU A 203 -6.02 16.04 1.92
N SER A 204 -5.65 15.46 0.81
CA SER A 204 -5.89 14.06 0.47
C SER A 204 -4.57 13.31 0.37
N PHE A 205 -4.59 11.99 0.61
CA PHE A 205 -3.38 11.18 0.58
C PHE A 205 -3.59 9.88 -0.20
N ALA A 206 -2.50 9.35 -0.71
CA ALA A 206 -2.48 8.05 -1.38
C ALA A 206 -1.26 7.24 -0.93
N VAL A 207 -1.39 5.92 -0.93
CA VAL A 207 -0.27 4.98 -0.73
C VAL A 207 0.59 5.03 -1.99
N PRO A 208 1.91 5.30 -1.91
CA PRO A 208 2.77 5.38 -3.09
C PRO A 208 2.85 4.06 -3.85
N MET A 209 2.68 4.09 -5.17
CA MET A 209 2.68 2.88 -6.00
C MET A 209 4.00 2.13 -5.94
N LYS A 210 5.13 2.83 -5.80
CA LYS A 210 6.45 2.20 -5.64
C LYS A 210 6.50 1.19 -4.49
N LEU A 211 5.93 1.53 -3.32
CA LEU A 211 5.85 0.61 -2.17
C LEU A 211 4.92 -0.57 -2.47
N VAL A 212 3.81 -0.31 -3.12
CA VAL A 212 2.83 -1.34 -3.53
C VAL A 212 3.47 -2.33 -4.51
N CYS A 213 4.24 -1.84 -5.49
CA CYS A 213 4.94 -2.68 -6.45
C CYS A 213 5.96 -3.63 -5.78
N THR A 214 6.66 -3.16 -4.74
CA THR A 214 7.56 -4.01 -3.95
C THR A 214 6.78 -5.17 -3.32
N VAL A 215 5.64 -4.87 -2.69
CA VAL A 215 4.76 -5.88 -2.10
C VAL A 215 4.24 -6.87 -3.15
N LEU A 216 3.73 -6.37 -4.28
CA LEU A 216 3.23 -7.21 -5.36
C LEU A 216 4.33 -8.10 -5.97
N GLY A 217 5.55 -7.58 -6.13
CA GLY A 217 6.70 -8.34 -6.61
C GLY A 217 7.04 -9.52 -5.72
N LEU A 218 7.06 -9.30 -4.40
CA LEU A 218 7.28 -10.35 -3.42
C LEU A 218 6.15 -11.40 -3.42
N LEU A 219 4.89 -10.96 -3.44
CA LEU A 219 3.74 -11.87 -3.53
C LEU A 219 3.77 -12.73 -4.80
N ARG A 220 4.10 -12.13 -5.96
CA ARG A 220 4.24 -12.87 -7.23
C ARG A 220 5.35 -13.90 -7.19
N ALA A 221 6.42 -13.62 -6.45
CA ALA A 221 7.54 -14.53 -6.22
C ALA A 221 7.27 -15.58 -5.12
N GLY A 222 6.08 -15.61 -4.53
CA GLY A 222 5.72 -16.51 -3.42
C GLY A 222 6.44 -16.17 -2.11
N ARG A 223 6.98 -14.95 -1.98
CA ARG A 223 7.67 -14.47 -0.79
C ARG A 223 6.75 -13.62 0.08
N ASP A 224 6.91 -13.71 1.39
CA ASP A 224 6.13 -12.87 2.32
C ASP A 224 6.59 -11.41 2.26
N PRO A 225 5.72 -10.46 1.85
CA PRO A 225 6.10 -9.06 1.73
C PRO A 225 5.89 -8.27 3.02
N ALA A 226 5.48 -8.91 4.07
CA ALA A 226 5.13 -8.16 5.25
C ALA A 226 6.37 -7.52 5.90
N PRO A 227 6.22 -6.35 6.59
CA PRO A 227 7.33 -5.65 7.20
C PRO A 227 7.98 -6.50 8.29
N PRO A 228 9.32 -6.57 8.37
CA PRO A 228 9.99 -7.29 9.46
C PRO A 228 9.74 -6.61 10.80
N VAL A 229 9.84 -7.41 11.85
CA VAL A 229 9.88 -6.88 13.20
C VAL A 229 11.31 -6.42 13.47
N MET A 230 11.51 -5.11 13.60
CA MET A 230 12.83 -4.55 13.85
C MET A 230 13.29 -4.80 15.29
N PRO A 231 14.40 -5.53 15.52
CA PRO A 231 14.96 -5.70 16.86
C PRO A 231 15.78 -4.47 17.26
N VAL A 232 15.32 -3.28 16.92
CA VAL A 232 15.97 -2.01 17.22
C VAL A 232 14.92 -0.91 17.38
N THR A 233 15.16 -0.04 18.37
CA THR A 233 14.42 1.20 18.53
C THR A 233 15.30 2.35 18.07
N PHE A 234 14.75 3.20 17.22
CA PHE A 234 15.42 4.39 16.74
C PHE A 234 14.90 5.63 17.47
N ALA A 235 15.81 6.56 17.74
CA ALA A 235 15.49 7.94 18.05
C ALA A 235 15.69 8.76 16.78
N SER A 236 14.74 9.65 16.48
CA SER A 236 14.92 10.69 15.46
C SER A 236 15.55 11.91 16.13
N SER A 237 16.63 12.43 15.53
CA SER A 237 17.18 13.72 15.91
C SER A 237 16.20 14.84 15.51
N PHE A 238 16.18 15.94 16.27
CA PHE A 238 15.48 17.17 15.89
C PHE A 238 16.05 17.78 14.60
N ASN A 239 17.30 17.44 14.24
CA ASN A 239 17.87 17.78 12.96
C ASN A 239 17.33 16.79 11.92
N GLU A 240 16.49 17.28 11.02
CA GLU A 240 15.80 16.50 9.99
C GLU A 240 16.71 15.49 9.30
N GLY A 241 16.41 14.23 9.47
CA GLY A 241 16.97 13.16 8.66
C GLY A 241 17.97 12.22 9.30
N GLU A 242 18.36 12.42 10.56
CA GLU A 242 19.22 11.47 11.27
C GLU A 242 18.42 10.42 12.01
N LEU A 243 18.79 9.16 11.82
CA LEU A 243 18.25 8.01 12.51
C LEU A 243 19.32 7.44 13.44
N ILE A 244 19.08 7.48 14.73
CA ILE A 244 20.04 7.07 15.77
C ILE A 244 19.50 5.83 16.48
N VAL A 245 20.34 4.83 16.70
CA VAL A 245 19.99 3.67 17.52
C VAL A 245 19.78 4.11 18.96
N ALA A 246 18.57 3.98 19.47
CA ALA A 246 18.25 4.22 20.88
C ALA A 246 18.44 2.95 21.71
N LYS A 247 18.04 1.79 21.17
CA LYS A 247 18.19 0.48 21.79
C LYS A 247 18.28 -0.60 20.73
N ALA A 248 19.20 -1.54 20.84
CA ALA A 248 19.23 -2.76 20.08
C ALA A 248 18.71 -3.93 20.92
N GLY A 249 17.82 -4.75 20.34
CA GLY A 249 17.39 -6.01 20.94
C GLY A 249 18.47 -7.09 20.83
N ALA A 250 18.28 -8.21 21.52
CA ALA A 250 19.28 -9.27 21.64
C ALA A 250 19.89 -9.73 20.32
N MET A 251 19.10 -9.82 19.27
CA MET A 251 19.54 -10.27 17.93
C MET A 251 20.61 -9.35 17.31
N TRP A 252 20.52 -8.01 17.53
CA TRP A 252 21.42 -7.01 16.95
C TRP A 252 22.31 -6.30 17.97
N SER A 253 22.25 -6.68 19.26
CA SER A 253 22.95 -5.99 20.34
C SER A 253 24.48 -6.13 20.29
N ASN A 254 25.00 -7.15 19.61
CA ASN A 254 26.43 -7.32 19.39
C ASN A 254 26.98 -6.39 18.30
N ASP A 255 26.13 -6.00 17.36
CA ASP A 255 26.48 -5.28 16.14
C ASP A 255 26.14 -3.80 16.24
N LEU A 256 24.94 -3.49 16.75
CA LEU A 256 24.44 -2.13 16.95
C LEU A 256 24.49 -1.72 18.42
N ARG A 257 24.82 -0.46 18.68
CA ARG A 257 24.87 0.12 20.03
C ARG A 257 24.05 1.42 20.08
N PRO A 258 23.51 1.77 21.26
CA PRO A 258 22.94 3.09 21.47
C PRO A 258 23.92 4.18 21.04
N GLY A 259 23.44 5.18 20.29
CA GLY A 259 24.24 6.27 19.74
C GLY A 259 24.78 6.04 18.32
N ASP A 260 24.72 4.83 17.77
CA ASP A 260 25.05 4.60 16.37
C ASP A 260 24.12 5.40 15.46
N ARG A 261 24.68 6.13 14.50
CA ARG A 261 23.91 6.85 13.46
C ARG A 261 23.82 6.00 12.24
N ILE A 262 22.61 5.80 11.70
CA ILE A 262 22.38 5.07 10.47
C ILE A 262 22.62 6.02 9.29
N VAL A 263 23.67 5.75 8.53
CA VAL A 263 24.08 6.54 7.35
C VAL A 263 23.43 6.03 6.08
N ALA A 264 23.43 4.69 5.90
CA ALA A 264 22.81 4.03 4.76
C ALA A 264 22.26 2.66 5.16
N VAL A 265 21.33 2.15 4.36
CA VAL A 265 20.83 0.77 4.43
C VAL A 265 20.92 0.19 3.03
N ASP A 266 21.59 -0.95 2.88
CA ASP A 266 21.86 -1.63 1.60
C ASP A 266 22.43 -0.65 0.55
N GLY A 267 23.43 0.16 0.96
CA GLY A 267 24.10 1.16 0.12
C GLY A 267 23.26 2.41 -0.21
N GLN A 268 21.98 2.44 0.17
CA GLN A 268 21.14 3.60 -0.05
C GLN A 268 21.16 4.54 1.15
N LYS A 269 21.52 5.80 0.91
CA LYS A 269 21.57 6.83 1.95
C LYS A 269 20.27 6.87 2.75
N GLN A 270 20.41 6.80 4.07
CA GLN A 270 19.26 6.92 4.96
C GLN A 270 18.91 8.40 5.15
N THR A 271 17.66 8.74 4.85
CA THR A 271 17.10 10.07 5.08
C THR A 271 15.82 9.93 5.86
N GLY A 272 15.74 10.55 7.04
CA GLY A 272 14.51 10.71 7.80
C GLY A 272 14.14 9.52 8.68
N TYR A 273 13.17 8.74 8.35
CA TYR A 273 12.36 7.98 9.30
C TYR A 273 12.60 6.47 9.31
N ALA A 274 12.42 5.84 10.46
CA ALA A 274 12.56 4.40 10.67
C ALA A 274 11.68 3.55 9.73
N SER A 275 10.51 4.05 9.36
CA SER A 275 9.60 3.37 8.43
C SER A 275 10.22 3.10 7.06
N ARG A 276 11.05 4.02 6.56
CA ARG A 276 11.77 3.80 5.29
C ARG A 276 12.76 2.65 5.38
N VAL A 277 13.36 2.44 6.55
CA VAL A 277 14.21 1.26 6.81
C VAL A 277 13.35 0.00 6.73
N ILE A 278 12.24 -0.01 7.46
CA ILE A 278 11.31 -1.16 7.50
C ILE A 278 10.86 -1.56 6.10
N ASP A 279 10.45 -0.60 5.28
CA ASP A 279 9.97 -0.89 3.92
C ASP A 279 11.07 -1.42 2.98
N ARG A 280 12.33 -1.02 3.19
CA ARG A 280 13.48 -1.54 2.45
C ARG A 280 13.82 -2.98 2.81
N LEU A 281 13.55 -3.39 4.03
CA LEU A 281 13.89 -4.72 4.53
C LEU A 281 12.83 -5.78 4.18
N ARG A 282 11.74 -5.40 3.56
CA ARG A 282 10.69 -6.36 3.16
C ARG A 282 11.24 -7.45 2.28
N GLY A 283 11.02 -8.69 2.70
CA GLY A 283 11.47 -9.87 1.97
C GLY A 283 12.99 -10.12 1.98
N ASN A 284 13.80 -9.30 2.64
CA ASN A 284 15.24 -9.55 2.79
C ASN A 284 15.51 -10.54 3.93
N GLU A 285 16.49 -11.41 3.75
CA GLU A 285 17.02 -12.28 4.80
C GLU A 285 18.17 -11.60 5.55
N LYS A 286 18.92 -10.77 4.86
CA LYS A 286 20.06 -10.00 5.39
C LYS A 286 19.99 -8.57 4.90
N THR A 287 20.61 -7.67 5.68
CA THR A 287 20.73 -6.25 5.33
C THR A 287 22.07 -5.72 5.79
N THR A 288 22.60 -4.75 5.08
CA THR A 288 23.82 -4.04 5.46
C THR A 288 23.47 -2.64 5.96
N PHE A 289 23.75 -2.37 7.21
CA PHE A 289 23.65 -1.02 7.76
C PHE A 289 25.01 -0.35 7.71
N THR A 290 25.14 0.75 7.00
CA THR A 290 26.29 1.65 7.14
C THR A 290 26.01 2.56 8.32
N ILE A 291 26.80 2.41 9.39
CA ILE A 291 26.66 3.20 10.62
C ILE A 291 27.85 4.13 10.81
N SER A 292 27.61 5.25 11.51
CA SER A 292 28.68 6.10 12.06
C SER A 292 28.66 5.96 13.57
N ARG A 293 29.75 5.42 14.15
CA ARG A 293 29.99 5.30 15.59
C ARG A 293 31.21 6.13 15.97
N GLU A 294 31.04 7.11 16.85
CA GLU A 294 32.12 8.00 17.28
C GLU A 294 32.89 8.65 16.10
N GLY A 295 32.16 8.97 15.02
CA GLY A 295 32.73 9.53 13.79
C GLY A 295 33.35 8.53 12.82
N ILE A 296 33.47 7.26 13.17
CA ILE A 296 33.97 6.19 12.31
C ILE A 296 32.81 5.55 11.56
N VAL A 297 32.88 5.56 10.23
CA VAL A 297 31.88 4.92 9.36
C VAL A 297 32.29 3.48 9.09
N ARG A 298 31.33 2.57 9.21
CA ARG A 298 31.53 1.15 8.91
C ARG A 298 30.24 0.46 8.49
N ASP A 299 30.38 -0.63 7.76
CA ASP A 299 29.25 -1.50 7.41
C ASP A 299 29.07 -2.60 8.45
N VAL A 300 27.82 -2.91 8.75
CA VAL A 300 27.39 -3.96 9.65
C VAL A 300 26.38 -4.81 8.91
N LEU A 301 26.71 -6.09 8.71
CA LEU A 301 25.80 -7.06 8.10
C LEU A 301 24.91 -7.64 9.21
N LEU A 302 23.61 -7.54 9.03
CA LEU A 302 22.60 -7.96 10.00
C LEU A 302 21.66 -8.98 9.38
N ASP A 303 21.30 -10.01 10.12
CA ASP A 303 20.20 -10.90 9.75
C ASP A 303 18.88 -10.17 9.98
N VAL A 304 18.01 -10.18 8.96
CA VAL A 304 16.65 -9.65 9.11
C VAL A 304 15.83 -10.69 9.85
N PRO A 305 15.15 -10.31 10.95
CA PRO A 305 14.38 -11.27 11.74
C PRO A 305 13.37 -11.99 10.85
N GLU A 306 13.39 -13.32 10.93
CA GLU A 306 12.30 -14.10 10.38
C GLU A 306 10.98 -13.62 10.97
N LYS A 307 10.02 -13.42 10.12
CA LYS A 307 8.67 -13.19 10.56
C LYS A 307 8.18 -14.45 11.25
N ARG A 308 7.93 -14.36 12.53
CA ARG A 308 7.03 -15.32 13.13
C ARG A 308 5.69 -15.14 12.46
N ASP A 309 5.22 -16.20 11.84
CA ASP A 309 3.95 -16.23 11.15
C ASP A 309 2.88 -15.70 12.11
N HIS A 310 2.48 -14.47 11.91
CA HIS A 310 1.45 -13.91 12.75
C HIS A 310 0.14 -14.54 12.30
N VAL A 311 -0.24 -15.61 12.96
CA VAL A 311 -1.58 -16.19 12.91
C VAL A 311 -2.65 -15.15 13.29
N THR A 312 -2.26 -13.91 13.37
CA THR A 312 -3.08 -12.73 13.67
C THR A 312 -4.23 -12.52 12.69
N ARG A 313 -4.35 -13.37 11.67
CA ARG A 313 -5.35 -13.18 10.62
C ARG A 313 -6.61 -13.98 10.84
N TYR A 314 -6.58 -14.93 11.75
CA TYR A 314 -7.70 -15.84 11.96
C TYR A 314 -8.00 -15.98 13.44
N GLY A 315 -9.21 -15.66 13.84
CA GLY A 315 -9.76 -16.06 15.11
C GLY A 315 -10.58 -17.34 14.93
N ILE A 316 -10.69 -18.12 15.96
CA ILE A 316 -11.63 -19.22 16.04
C ILE A 316 -12.90 -18.70 16.70
N LEU A 317 -14.02 -18.72 15.99
CA LEU A 317 -15.31 -18.40 16.57
C LEU A 317 -15.86 -19.64 17.24
N THR A 318 -16.08 -19.59 18.54
CA THR A 318 -16.71 -20.65 19.31
C THR A 318 -17.59 -20.05 20.41
N SER A 319 -18.80 -20.53 20.53
CA SER A 319 -19.76 -20.10 21.57
C SER A 319 -19.87 -18.57 21.73
N GLY A 320 -19.79 -17.83 20.62
CA GLY A 320 -19.84 -16.36 20.62
C GLY A 320 -18.54 -15.67 21.01
N MET A 321 -17.46 -16.41 21.24
CA MET A 321 -16.13 -15.84 21.47
C MET A 321 -15.29 -15.89 20.21
N ILE A 322 -14.52 -14.84 19.94
CA ILE A 322 -13.42 -14.87 18.98
C ILE A 322 -12.13 -15.04 19.77
N ILE A 323 -11.46 -16.17 19.54
CA ILE A 323 -10.18 -16.51 20.14
C ILE A 323 -9.12 -16.35 19.08
N GLY A 324 -8.11 -15.53 19.35
CA GLY A 324 -7.01 -15.26 18.43
C GLY A 324 -5.74 -14.93 19.17
N PRO A 325 -4.60 -14.83 18.46
CA PRO A 325 -3.34 -14.49 19.08
C PRO A 325 -3.38 -13.08 19.65
N SER A 326 -2.65 -12.84 20.74
CA SER A 326 -2.54 -11.54 21.37
C SER A 326 -2.02 -10.48 20.39
N THR A 327 -2.63 -9.31 20.39
CA THR A 327 -2.09 -8.11 19.73
C THR A 327 -1.02 -7.41 20.56
N LEU A 328 -0.92 -7.75 21.86
CA LEU A 328 0.12 -7.27 22.75
C LEU A 328 1.33 -8.18 22.58
N ARG A 329 2.39 -7.66 21.99
CA ARG A 329 3.64 -8.39 21.78
C ARG A 329 4.35 -8.61 23.10
N THR A 330 4.43 -9.86 23.53
CA THR A 330 5.48 -10.36 24.39
C THR A 330 6.26 -11.41 23.59
N GLU A 331 7.58 -11.37 23.68
CA GLU A 331 8.51 -12.04 22.77
C GLU A 331 8.41 -13.57 22.71
N ASP A 332 7.52 -14.21 23.47
CA ASP A 332 7.52 -15.67 23.66
C ASP A 332 6.16 -16.38 23.65
N GLN A 333 5.07 -15.73 23.21
CA GLN A 333 3.74 -16.34 23.44
C GLN A 333 3.00 -16.70 22.18
N THR A 334 2.82 -18.02 21.98
CA THR A 334 1.79 -18.66 21.15
C THR A 334 0.42 -18.74 21.87
N GLU A 335 0.22 -17.95 22.90
CA GLU A 335 -1.03 -17.96 23.67
C GLU A 335 -2.18 -17.36 22.87
N MET A 336 -3.31 -18.03 22.91
CA MET A 336 -4.56 -17.57 22.33
C MET A 336 -5.35 -16.79 23.37
N TYR A 337 -5.85 -15.62 22.98
CA TYR A 337 -6.63 -14.76 23.85
C TYR A 337 -8.03 -14.57 23.31
N VAL A 338 -8.98 -14.38 24.23
CA VAL A 338 -10.33 -13.96 23.83
C VAL A 338 -10.23 -12.54 23.29
N GLN A 339 -10.53 -12.41 22.00
CA GLN A 339 -10.47 -11.12 21.29
C GLN A 339 -11.79 -10.35 21.42
N MET A 340 -12.89 -11.08 21.50
CA MET A 340 -14.23 -10.52 21.60
C MET A 340 -15.20 -11.59 22.14
N VAL A 341 -16.20 -11.13 22.87
CA VAL A 341 -17.38 -11.91 23.29
C VAL A 341 -18.61 -11.25 22.71
N ASP A 342 -19.49 -12.02 22.11
CA ASP A 342 -20.78 -11.52 21.62
C ASP A 342 -21.71 -11.31 22.82
N ASP A 343 -22.29 -10.14 22.98
CA ASP A 343 -23.17 -9.74 24.10
C ASP A 343 -24.37 -10.67 24.31
N ALA A 344 -24.76 -11.43 23.29
CA ALA A 344 -25.83 -12.44 23.35
C ALA A 344 -25.32 -13.86 23.56
N SER A 345 -24.02 -14.05 23.79
CA SER A 345 -23.41 -15.37 23.82
C SER A 345 -23.44 -16.03 25.21
N LEU A 346 -23.39 -17.37 25.21
CA LEU A 346 -23.21 -18.14 26.44
C LEU A 346 -21.85 -17.93 27.11
N ALA A 347 -20.92 -17.27 26.44
CA ALA A 347 -19.59 -17.00 26.95
C ALA A 347 -19.55 -15.83 27.93
N GLU A 348 -20.60 -15.01 28.01
CA GLU A 348 -20.75 -13.96 28.99
C GLU A 348 -21.36 -14.44 30.31
N GLN A 349 -21.93 -15.66 30.36
CA GLN A 349 -22.52 -16.27 31.54
C GLN A 349 -21.48 -17.13 32.28
#